data_753e2908843e5b597758d98572002d1d
#
_entry.id   753e2908843e5b597758d98572002d1d
#
_cell.length_a   1.000
_cell.length_b   1.000
_cell.length_c   1.000
_cell.angle_alpha   90.00
_cell.angle_beta   90.00
_cell.angle_gamma   90.00
#
_symmetry.space_group_name_H-M   'P 1'
#
loop_
_entity.id
_entity.type
_entity.pdbx_description
1 polymer ?
#
loop_
_entity_poly.entity_id
_entity_poly.type
_entity_poly.pdbx_seq_one_letter_code
_entity_poly.pdbx_strand_id
1 'polypeptide(L)'
;MDTLDIICMNMKSKILFIMHMPPPVHGAAMMGKYIHDSKLINEMFDCYYINLTTAKSLQDIGKGGIKKLWKFVCLLVRIVKSLLGIHPQMVYVTPNSHGGAFYKDFVVVELIKLLGYKVIVHYHNKGVATCQDKWLDDKLYRIFFKNIKVILLADALYQDVEKYVKRENVFICPNGIPTSLDVEPTSERNNVIPQLLFLSNLLVDKGVLVLLDALKILKERGYSFVCNFVGGETAEIDATRFAEEVEKRGLNDMAVYLGKKYGAEKNEEYRKSDIFIFPTLNEAFGLVLLEAMEHALPCIATDEGGISDIVDEGETGFIVSKRNANILADKIEYLLIHPEERMRMGKLGYKKFKNQFTVGKFEERLAEILLCYCKKQ
;
A
#
# COMPACT_ATOMS: atom_id res chain seq x y z
N MET A 1 31.56 23.84 -24.54
CA MET A 1 30.72 22.66 -24.38
C MET A 1 30.93 21.80 -25.63
N ASP A 2 31.67 20.71 -25.45
CA ASP A 2 32.02 19.83 -26.57
C ASP A 2 30.78 19.09 -27.11
N THR A 3 30.81 18.79 -28.42
CA THR A 3 29.75 18.05 -29.12
C THR A 3 29.45 16.70 -28.47
N LEU A 4 30.42 16.14 -27.75
CA LEU A 4 30.26 14.92 -26.92
C LEU A 4 29.39 15.17 -25.67
N ASP A 5 29.46 16.35 -25.05
CA ASP A 5 28.62 16.72 -23.89
C ASP A 5 27.15 16.88 -24.30
N ILE A 6 26.86 17.39 -25.51
CA ILE A 6 25.51 17.54 -26.04
C ILE A 6 24.91 16.18 -26.45
N ILE A 7 25.72 15.25 -26.94
CA ILE A 7 25.28 13.88 -27.30
C ILE A 7 25.02 13.06 -26.02
N CYS A 8 25.82 13.21 -24.97
CA CYS A 8 25.57 12.58 -23.67
C CYS A 8 24.34 13.13 -22.94
N MET A 9 23.99 14.40 -23.16
CA MET A 9 22.76 15.01 -22.59
C MET A 9 21.46 14.49 -23.23
N ASN A 10 21.50 13.79 -24.37
CA ASN A 10 20.32 13.37 -25.12
C ASN A 10 20.01 11.85 -25.04
N MET A 11 20.84 11.04 -24.40
CA MET A 11 20.56 9.61 -24.24
C MET A 11 19.84 9.33 -22.92
N LYS A 12 18.57 8.97 -23.01
CA LYS A 12 17.77 8.54 -21.83
C LYS A 12 18.44 7.33 -21.17
N SER A 13 18.51 7.34 -19.84
CA SER A 13 18.99 6.19 -19.09
C SER A 13 18.07 4.98 -19.30
N LYS A 14 18.66 3.84 -19.65
CA LYS A 14 17.92 2.58 -19.81
C LYS A 14 17.64 1.94 -18.45
N ILE A 15 16.39 1.68 -18.17
CA ILE A 15 15.96 1.03 -16.93
C ILE A 15 15.14 -0.21 -17.25
N LEU A 16 15.50 -1.34 -16.64
CA LEU A 16 14.69 -2.55 -16.68
C LEU A 16 13.84 -2.64 -15.41
N PHE A 17 12.53 -2.51 -15.55
CA PHE A 17 11.55 -2.67 -14.48
C PHE A 17 11.09 -4.13 -14.42
N ILE A 18 11.34 -4.79 -13.28
CA ILE A 18 10.89 -6.15 -12.97
C ILE A 18 9.93 -6.03 -11.78
N MET A 19 8.64 -5.98 -12.05
CA MET A 19 7.65 -5.60 -11.05
C MET A 19 6.34 -6.36 -11.18
N HIS A 20 5.59 -6.40 -10.10
CA HIS A 20 4.24 -6.96 -10.12
C HIS A 20 3.31 -6.05 -10.94
N MET A 21 2.56 -6.64 -11.87
CA MET A 21 1.51 -5.98 -12.66
C MET A 21 0.26 -6.86 -12.71
N PRO A 22 -0.94 -6.26 -12.84
CA PRO A 22 -2.17 -7.04 -13.00
C PRO A 22 -2.14 -7.96 -14.23
N PRO A 23 -2.89 -9.09 -14.21
CA PRO A 23 -3.55 -9.72 -13.08
C PRO A 23 -2.59 -10.50 -12.16
N PRO A 24 -2.94 -10.76 -10.90
CA PRO A 24 -4.14 -10.34 -10.17
C PRO A 24 -4.05 -8.89 -9.68
N VAL A 25 -5.24 -8.28 -9.41
CA VAL A 25 -5.33 -6.90 -8.91
C VAL A 25 -5.10 -6.89 -7.40
N HIS A 26 -4.04 -6.20 -6.97
CA HIS A 26 -3.72 -5.89 -5.58
C HIS A 26 -2.83 -4.64 -5.52
N GLY A 27 -2.63 -4.04 -4.34
CA GLY A 27 -1.95 -2.75 -4.20
C GLY A 27 -0.63 -2.64 -4.96
N ALA A 28 0.30 -3.58 -4.73
CA ALA A 28 1.60 -3.57 -5.43
C ALA A 28 1.47 -3.71 -6.96
N ALA A 29 0.52 -4.53 -7.45
CA ALA A 29 0.30 -4.69 -8.89
C ALA A 29 -0.28 -3.41 -9.52
N MET A 30 -1.15 -2.69 -8.78
CA MET A 30 -1.68 -1.41 -9.26
C MET A 30 -0.58 -0.35 -9.33
N MET A 31 0.32 -0.29 -8.35
CA MET A 31 1.48 0.61 -8.42
C MET A 31 2.38 0.28 -9.61
N GLY A 32 2.64 -1.01 -9.87
CA GLY A 32 3.35 -1.42 -11.08
C GLY A 32 2.65 -1.00 -12.37
N LYS A 33 1.32 -1.08 -12.42
CA LYS A 33 0.55 -0.57 -13.55
C LYS A 33 0.70 0.96 -13.70
N TYR A 34 0.65 1.74 -12.62
CA TYR A 34 0.83 3.19 -12.69
C TYR A 34 2.24 3.55 -13.18
N ILE A 35 3.30 2.85 -12.73
CA ILE A 35 4.65 3.06 -13.25
C ILE A 35 4.73 2.74 -14.74
N HIS A 36 4.16 1.60 -15.17
CA HIS A 36 4.17 1.18 -16.57
C HIS A 36 3.47 2.19 -17.48
N ASP A 37 2.31 2.70 -17.05
CA ASP A 37 1.46 3.61 -17.82
C ASP A 37 1.87 5.09 -17.66
N SER A 38 2.84 5.40 -16.79
CA SER A 38 3.30 6.76 -16.51
C SER A 38 3.93 7.41 -17.74
N LYS A 39 3.35 8.50 -18.20
CA LYS A 39 3.95 9.32 -19.27
C LYS A 39 5.27 9.94 -18.81
N LEU A 40 5.30 10.48 -17.58
CA LEU A 40 6.48 11.13 -17.02
C LEU A 40 7.69 10.19 -17.00
N ILE A 41 7.54 8.98 -16.44
CA ILE A 41 8.63 8.00 -16.34
C ILE A 41 9.08 7.54 -17.73
N ASN A 42 8.17 7.24 -18.64
CA ASN A 42 8.49 6.78 -20.00
C ASN A 42 9.08 7.90 -20.89
N GLU A 43 8.80 9.16 -20.59
CA GLU A 43 9.43 10.30 -21.26
C GLU A 43 10.82 10.59 -20.73
N MET A 44 11.08 10.36 -19.44
CA MET A 44 12.37 10.64 -18.81
C MET A 44 13.41 9.53 -19.02
N PHE A 45 12.97 8.27 -19.14
CA PHE A 45 13.83 7.09 -19.24
C PHE A 45 13.50 6.24 -20.47
N ASP A 46 14.46 5.42 -20.90
CA ASP A 46 14.23 4.33 -21.86
C ASP A 46 13.83 3.07 -21.06
N CYS A 47 12.52 2.84 -20.97
CA CYS A 47 11.91 1.89 -20.04
C CYS A 47 11.61 0.54 -20.69
N TYR A 48 12.01 -0.52 -20.01
CA TYR A 48 11.71 -1.91 -20.37
C TYR A 48 11.02 -2.60 -19.20
N TYR A 49 10.02 -3.45 -19.48
CA TYR A 49 9.15 -4.00 -18.44
C TYR A 49 9.05 -5.51 -18.48
N ILE A 50 9.22 -6.15 -17.31
CA ILE A 50 8.98 -7.58 -17.09
C ILE A 50 8.01 -7.74 -15.92
N ASN A 51 6.89 -8.43 -16.16
CA ASN A 51 5.96 -8.77 -15.09
C ASN A 51 6.52 -9.92 -14.23
N LEU A 52 6.76 -9.65 -12.94
CA LEU A 52 7.24 -10.61 -11.95
C LEU A 52 6.15 -11.58 -11.50
N THR A 53 4.88 -11.27 -11.79
CA THR A 53 3.72 -12.06 -11.35
C THR A 53 3.65 -13.38 -12.11
N THR A 54 3.68 -14.50 -11.40
CA THR A 54 3.53 -15.86 -11.96
C THR A 54 2.14 -16.45 -11.71
N ALA A 55 1.36 -15.90 -10.78
CA ALA A 55 0.00 -16.30 -10.45
C ALA A 55 -1.01 -15.65 -11.41
N LYS A 56 -2.07 -16.37 -11.78
CA LYS A 56 -3.16 -15.82 -12.62
C LYS A 56 -4.31 -15.24 -11.80
N SER A 57 -4.49 -15.72 -10.56
CA SER A 57 -5.54 -15.26 -9.64
C SER A 57 -4.99 -15.14 -8.22
N LEU A 58 -5.70 -14.43 -7.33
CA LEU A 58 -5.35 -14.32 -5.91
C LEU A 58 -5.35 -15.70 -5.22
N GLN A 59 -6.23 -16.61 -5.65
CA GLN A 59 -6.34 -17.98 -5.11
C GLN A 59 -5.17 -18.89 -5.51
N ASP A 60 -4.41 -18.53 -6.54
CA ASP A 60 -3.24 -19.26 -7.00
C ASP A 60 -1.96 -18.88 -6.25
N ILE A 61 -2.00 -17.82 -5.46
CA ILE A 61 -0.85 -17.36 -4.67
C ILE A 61 -0.55 -18.44 -3.60
N GLY A 62 0.71 -18.86 -3.50
CA GLY A 62 1.16 -19.85 -2.50
C GLY A 62 1.01 -21.33 -2.92
N LYS A 63 0.23 -21.68 -3.94
CA LYS A 63 0.13 -23.08 -4.39
C LYS A 63 1.35 -23.46 -5.25
N GLY A 64 2.07 -24.56 -4.90
CA GLY A 64 3.23 -25.09 -5.65
C GLY A 64 2.82 -25.89 -6.89
N GLY A 65 3.80 -26.34 -7.69
CA GLY A 65 3.63 -27.26 -8.81
C GLY A 65 4.67 -27.10 -9.93
N ILE A 66 4.94 -28.18 -10.66
CA ILE A 66 5.94 -28.24 -11.75
C ILE A 66 5.69 -27.14 -12.81
N LYS A 67 4.43 -26.84 -13.14
CA LYS A 67 4.08 -25.75 -14.07
C LYS A 67 4.53 -24.37 -13.57
N LYS A 68 4.53 -24.11 -12.26
CA LYS A 68 5.02 -22.85 -11.70
C LYS A 68 6.54 -22.77 -11.72
N LEU A 69 7.20 -23.90 -11.42
CA LEU A 69 8.66 -23.98 -11.54
C LEU A 69 9.11 -23.70 -12.97
N TRP A 70 8.45 -24.30 -13.96
CA TRP A 70 8.75 -24.03 -15.39
C TRP A 70 8.54 -22.56 -15.77
N LYS A 71 7.43 -21.95 -15.33
CA LYS A 71 7.20 -20.52 -15.57
C LYS A 71 8.27 -19.65 -14.92
N PHE A 72 8.75 -20.03 -13.74
CA PHE A 72 9.82 -19.32 -13.06
C PHE A 72 11.15 -19.43 -13.82
N VAL A 73 11.50 -20.62 -14.32
CA VAL A 73 12.68 -20.80 -15.19
C VAL A 73 12.57 -19.94 -16.45
N CYS A 74 11.41 -19.95 -17.12
CA CYS A 74 11.17 -19.08 -18.28
C CYS A 74 11.31 -17.58 -17.93
N LEU A 75 10.88 -17.16 -16.75
CA LEU A 75 11.07 -15.79 -16.26
C LEU A 75 12.56 -15.45 -16.10
N LEU A 76 13.35 -16.34 -15.47
CA LEU A 76 14.81 -16.13 -15.33
C LEU A 76 15.50 -16.02 -16.69
N VAL A 77 15.18 -16.92 -17.65
CA VAL A 77 15.72 -16.86 -19.01
C VAL A 77 15.35 -15.54 -19.70
N ARG A 78 14.11 -15.07 -19.53
CA ARG A 78 13.66 -13.78 -20.08
C ARG A 78 14.44 -12.62 -19.48
N ILE A 79 14.66 -12.63 -18.15
CA ILE A 79 15.44 -11.61 -17.45
C ILE A 79 16.87 -11.58 -18.00
N VAL A 80 17.56 -12.73 -18.09
CA VAL A 80 18.93 -12.80 -18.62
C VAL A 80 18.99 -12.29 -20.06
N LYS A 81 18.09 -12.73 -20.94
CA LYS A 81 18.03 -12.24 -22.33
C LYS A 81 17.82 -10.73 -22.40
N SER A 82 16.96 -10.18 -21.55
CA SER A 82 16.71 -8.74 -21.50
C SER A 82 17.94 -7.98 -21.00
N LEU A 83 18.60 -8.46 -19.94
CA LEU A 83 19.84 -7.84 -19.43
C LEU A 83 20.94 -7.79 -20.48
N LEU A 84 21.18 -8.93 -21.18
CA LEU A 84 22.22 -9.03 -22.21
C LEU A 84 21.87 -8.31 -23.53
N GLY A 85 20.59 -8.10 -23.83
CA GLY A 85 20.17 -7.40 -25.05
C GLY A 85 19.99 -5.89 -24.87
N ILE A 86 19.51 -5.45 -23.70
CA ILE A 86 19.19 -4.05 -23.40
C ILE A 86 20.40 -3.32 -22.83
N HIS A 87 21.21 -4.00 -22.02
CA HIS A 87 22.30 -3.41 -21.21
C HIS A 87 21.78 -2.23 -20.35
N PRO A 88 20.81 -2.45 -19.42
CA PRO A 88 20.26 -1.38 -18.62
C PRO A 88 21.31 -0.82 -17.64
N GLN A 89 21.25 0.49 -17.36
CA GLN A 89 22.11 1.13 -16.38
C GLN A 89 21.73 0.74 -14.96
N MET A 90 20.45 0.41 -14.75
CA MET A 90 19.97 -0.18 -13.50
C MET A 90 18.72 -1.03 -13.70
N VAL A 91 18.47 -1.89 -12.73
CA VAL A 91 17.25 -2.71 -12.66
C VAL A 91 16.45 -2.32 -11.45
N TYR A 92 15.19 -1.94 -11.68
CA TYR A 92 14.21 -1.68 -10.62
C TYR A 92 13.38 -2.93 -10.38
N VAL A 93 13.28 -3.37 -9.11
CA VAL A 93 12.58 -4.60 -8.73
C VAL A 93 11.59 -4.33 -7.61
N THR A 94 10.37 -4.90 -7.70
CA THR A 94 9.40 -4.89 -6.58
C THR A 94 9.29 -6.30 -5.96
N PRO A 95 10.20 -6.67 -5.04
CA PRO A 95 10.22 -8.00 -4.46
C PRO A 95 9.21 -8.13 -3.32
N ASN A 96 8.91 -9.38 -2.94
CA ASN A 96 8.24 -9.69 -1.70
C ASN A 96 9.24 -9.70 -0.54
N SER A 97 8.79 -9.31 0.67
CA SER A 97 9.64 -9.15 1.85
C SER A 97 9.90 -10.46 2.59
N HIS A 98 9.03 -11.48 2.49
CA HIS A 98 9.13 -12.72 3.26
C HIS A 98 8.47 -13.92 2.60
N GLY A 99 8.70 -15.11 3.19
CA GLY A 99 8.07 -16.36 2.77
C GLY A 99 8.54 -16.90 1.43
N GLY A 100 7.80 -17.86 0.86
CA GLY A 100 8.16 -18.51 -0.41
C GLY A 100 8.24 -17.54 -1.61
N ALA A 101 7.51 -16.44 -1.56
CA ALA A 101 7.59 -15.39 -2.56
C ALA A 101 8.94 -14.67 -2.51
N PHE A 102 9.45 -14.37 -1.31
CA PHE A 102 10.79 -13.81 -1.13
C PHE A 102 11.88 -14.71 -1.68
N TYR A 103 11.84 -16.02 -1.43
CA TYR A 103 12.88 -16.95 -1.94
C TYR A 103 12.95 -16.94 -3.47
N LYS A 104 11.81 -16.87 -4.14
CA LYS A 104 11.75 -16.70 -5.60
C LYS A 104 12.39 -15.37 -6.03
N ASP A 105 12.03 -14.28 -5.39
CA ASP A 105 12.49 -12.95 -5.75
C ASP A 105 13.97 -12.74 -5.36
N PHE A 106 14.45 -13.42 -4.31
CA PHE A 106 15.87 -13.52 -3.95
C PHE A 106 16.69 -14.06 -5.12
N VAL A 107 16.26 -15.17 -5.74
CA VAL A 107 16.98 -15.75 -6.90
C VAL A 107 17.03 -14.77 -8.06
N VAL A 108 15.94 -14.03 -8.31
CA VAL A 108 15.90 -13.00 -9.36
C VAL A 108 16.91 -11.89 -9.09
N VAL A 109 16.90 -11.33 -7.87
CA VAL A 109 17.78 -10.21 -7.50
C VAL A 109 19.25 -10.64 -7.51
N GLU A 110 19.57 -11.81 -6.94
CA GLU A 110 20.96 -12.30 -6.92
C GLU A 110 21.48 -12.61 -8.33
N LEU A 111 20.64 -13.16 -9.22
CA LEU A 111 21.01 -13.36 -10.62
C LEU A 111 21.39 -12.04 -11.32
N ILE A 112 20.62 -10.98 -11.09
CA ILE A 112 20.89 -9.64 -11.65
C ILE A 112 22.20 -9.09 -11.10
N LYS A 113 22.43 -9.21 -9.78
CA LYS A 113 23.68 -8.79 -9.11
C LYS A 113 24.90 -9.55 -9.61
N LEU A 114 24.76 -10.88 -9.78
CA LEU A 114 25.83 -11.74 -10.32
C LEU A 114 26.23 -11.37 -11.76
N LEU A 115 25.29 -10.88 -12.56
CA LEU A 115 25.56 -10.35 -13.89
C LEU A 115 26.13 -8.92 -13.90
N GLY A 116 26.38 -8.34 -12.72
CA GLY A 116 27.05 -7.04 -12.56
C GLY A 116 26.12 -5.82 -12.69
N TYR A 117 24.82 -6.01 -12.73
CA TYR A 117 23.87 -4.88 -12.84
C TYR A 117 23.54 -4.26 -11.49
N LYS A 118 23.37 -2.93 -11.46
CA LYS A 118 22.89 -2.19 -10.29
C LYS A 118 21.43 -2.49 -10.05
N VAL A 119 21.06 -2.74 -8.79
CA VAL A 119 19.67 -3.04 -8.39
C VAL A 119 19.17 -2.00 -7.39
N ILE A 120 17.97 -1.51 -7.62
CA ILE A 120 17.17 -0.80 -6.64
C ILE A 120 15.89 -1.59 -6.40
N VAL A 121 15.55 -1.85 -5.13
CA VAL A 121 14.32 -2.56 -4.78
C VAL A 121 13.31 -1.61 -4.17
N HIS A 122 12.04 -1.77 -4.53
CA HIS A 122 10.94 -1.01 -3.96
C HIS A 122 9.95 -1.96 -3.28
N TYR A 123 9.88 -1.89 -1.96
CA TYR A 123 8.96 -2.72 -1.18
C TYR A 123 7.58 -2.08 -1.11
N HIS A 124 6.55 -2.84 -1.54
CA HIS A 124 5.14 -2.53 -1.36
C HIS A 124 4.49 -3.39 -0.27
N ASN A 125 5.29 -4.11 0.49
CA ASN A 125 4.90 -4.94 1.62
C ASN A 125 5.96 -4.85 2.72
N LYS A 126 5.69 -5.43 3.88
CA LYS A 126 6.61 -5.51 5.00
C LYS A 126 6.71 -6.96 5.50
N GLY A 127 7.67 -7.26 6.36
CA GLY A 127 7.81 -8.58 6.97
C GLY A 127 9.24 -9.09 7.05
N VAL A 128 10.25 -8.30 6.66
CA VAL A 128 11.66 -8.65 6.86
C VAL A 128 11.95 -8.81 8.35
N ALA A 129 11.56 -7.85 9.18
CA ALA A 129 11.74 -7.89 10.62
C ALA A 129 11.06 -9.09 11.29
N THR A 130 9.90 -9.53 10.77
CA THR A 130 9.19 -10.70 11.34
C THR A 130 9.87 -12.04 11.06
N CYS A 131 10.79 -12.09 10.10
CA CYS A 131 11.51 -13.28 9.69
C CYS A 131 13.00 -13.25 10.03
N GLN A 132 13.54 -12.13 10.51
CA GLN A 132 14.97 -11.89 10.74
C GLN A 132 15.61 -12.79 11.80
N ASP A 133 14.82 -13.45 12.65
CA ASP A 133 15.31 -14.35 13.69
C ASP A 133 15.40 -15.82 13.20
N LYS A 134 14.87 -16.10 12.01
CA LYS A 134 15.02 -17.40 11.36
C LYS A 134 16.38 -17.48 10.69
N TRP A 135 17.20 -18.45 11.06
CA TRP A 135 18.59 -18.59 10.61
C TRP A 135 18.76 -18.50 9.07
N LEU A 136 17.88 -19.16 8.32
CA LEU A 136 17.95 -19.15 6.85
C LEU A 136 17.60 -17.77 6.29
N ASP A 137 16.50 -17.17 6.79
CA ASP A 137 16.03 -15.87 6.32
C ASP A 137 17.05 -14.77 6.64
N ASP A 138 17.63 -14.76 7.86
CA ASP A 138 18.70 -13.82 8.23
C ASP A 138 19.89 -13.90 7.26
N LYS A 139 20.34 -15.13 6.95
CA LYS A 139 21.43 -15.34 6.01
C LYS A 139 21.12 -14.83 4.62
N LEU A 140 19.91 -15.12 4.12
CA LEU A 140 19.46 -14.67 2.80
C LEU A 140 19.29 -13.15 2.75
N TYR A 141 18.75 -12.53 3.81
CA TYR A 141 18.63 -11.05 3.87
C TYR A 141 20.00 -10.37 3.86
N ARG A 142 21.00 -10.89 4.58
CA ARG A 142 22.39 -10.35 4.54
C ARG A 142 22.98 -10.37 3.13
N ILE A 143 22.71 -11.41 2.35
CA ILE A 143 23.14 -11.52 0.94
C ILE A 143 22.31 -10.58 0.07
N PHE A 144 20.98 -10.61 0.20
CA PHE A 144 20.05 -9.86 -0.61
C PHE A 144 20.29 -8.36 -0.54
N PHE A 145 20.42 -7.80 0.68
CA PHE A 145 20.56 -6.36 0.88
C PHE A 145 21.98 -5.83 0.61
N LYS A 146 22.95 -6.72 0.34
CA LYS A 146 24.31 -6.30 0.03
C LYS A 146 24.37 -5.56 -1.31
N ASN A 147 24.91 -4.32 -1.29
CA ASN A 147 25.13 -3.47 -2.47
C ASN A 147 23.84 -3.12 -3.26
N ILE A 148 22.71 -2.99 -2.59
CA ILE A 148 21.47 -2.49 -3.21
C ILE A 148 20.99 -1.22 -2.51
N LYS A 149 20.16 -0.46 -3.22
CA LYS A 149 19.35 0.63 -2.65
C LYS A 149 17.93 0.15 -2.46
N VAL A 150 17.27 0.67 -1.43
CA VAL A 150 15.91 0.28 -1.06
C VAL A 150 15.00 1.50 -1.09
N ILE A 151 13.84 1.35 -1.69
CA ILE A 151 12.74 2.31 -1.62
C ILE A 151 11.68 1.73 -0.68
N LEU A 152 11.25 2.51 0.30
CA LEU A 152 10.17 2.19 1.23
C LEU A 152 9.02 3.17 1.04
N LEU A 153 7.80 2.75 1.41
CA LEU A 153 6.58 3.55 1.26
C LEU A 153 6.45 4.65 2.32
N ALA A 154 7.13 4.50 3.45
CA ALA A 154 7.04 5.39 4.60
C ALA A 154 8.33 5.30 5.42
N ASP A 155 8.63 6.36 6.17
CA ASP A 155 9.83 6.38 7.03
C ASP A 155 9.71 5.36 8.18
N ALA A 156 8.53 5.20 8.74
CA ALA A 156 8.24 4.21 9.78
C ALA A 156 8.57 2.77 9.35
N LEU A 157 8.51 2.46 8.05
CA LEU A 157 8.88 1.13 7.52
C LEU A 157 10.39 0.87 7.52
N TYR A 158 11.22 1.85 7.84
CA TYR A 158 12.66 1.62 7.96
C TYR A 158 12.99 0.56 9.02
N GLN A 159 12.23 0.51 10.11
CA GLN A 159 12.38 -0.50 11.17
C GLN A 159 12.28 -1.95 10.66
N ASP A 160 11.56 -2.18 9.54
CA ASP A 160 11.43 -3.52 8.94
C ASP A 160 12.74 -4.02 8.30
N VAL A 161 13.63 -3.10 7.89
CA VAL A 161 14.88 -3.44 7.16
C VAL A 161 16.16 -2.94 7.82
N GLU A 162 16.08 -2.18 8.91
CA GLU A 162 17.23 -1.48 9.54
C GLU A 162 18.39 -2.40 9.94
N LYS A 163 18.11 -3.66 10.30
CA LYS A 163 19.13 -4.67 10.59
C LYS A 163 20.06 -4.94 9.41
N TYR A 164 19.61 -4.73 8.18
CA TYR A 164 20.32 -5.12 6.97
C TYR A 164 20.69 -3.94 6.08
N VAL A 165 19.99 -2.82 6.18
CA VAL A 165 20.11 -1.67 5.27
C VAL A 165 20.44 -0.40 6.07
N LYS A 166 21.56 0.24 5.77
CA LYS A 166 21.88 1.55 6.35
C LYS A 166 20.92 2.61 5.83
N ARG A 167 20.55 3.57 6.68
CA ARG A 167 19.62 4.65 6.33
C ARG A 167 20.00 5.43 5.07
N GLU A 168 21.30 5.65 4.82
CA GLU A 168 21.83 6.30 3.62
C GLU A 168 21.54 5.55 2.30
N ASN A 169 21.14 4.29 2.40
CA ASN A 169 20.78 3.44 1.27
C ASN A 169 19.26 3.30 1.07
N VAL A 170 18.48 4.06 1.86
CA VAL A 170 17.01 4.02 1.83
C VAL A 170 16.48 5.33 1.27
N PHE A 171 15.54 5.21 0.34
CA PHE A 171 14.71 6.30 -0.17
C PHE A 171 13.27 6.09 0.30
N ILE A 172 12.54 7.18 0.49
CA ILE A 172 11.11 7.12 0.82
C ILE A 172 10.31 7.57 -0.40
N CYS A 173 9.40 6.70 -0.85
CA CYS A 173 8.49 6.95 -1.96
C CYS A 173 7.09 6.42 -1.62
N PRO A 174 6.27 7.22 -0.95
CA PRO A 174 4.88 6.87 -0.66
C PRO A 174 4.09 6.55 -1.92
N ASN A 175 3.20 5.56 -1.83
CA ASN A 175 2.27 5.28 -2.91
C ASN A 175 1.36 6.49 -3.18
N GLY A 176 0.88 6.59 -4.41
CA GLY A 176 -0.15 7.54 -4.82
C GLY A 176 -1.32 6.83 -5.49
N ILE A 177 -2.48 7.46 -5.47
CA ILE A 177 -3.66 6.98 -6.20
C ILE A 177 -4.10 7.99 -7.26
N PRO A 178 -4.75 7.54 -8.36
CA PRO A 178 -5.37 8.45 -9.31
C PRO A 178 -6.44 9.29 -8.62
N THR A 179 -6.54 10.55 -8.98
CA THR A 179 -7.66 11.39 -8.55
C THR A 179 -8.93 10.90 -9.25
N SER A 180 -9.94 10.54 -8.48
CA SER A 180 -11.22 9.99 -8.95
C SER A 180 -12.34 11.02 -8.95
N LEU A 181 -12.12 12.21 -8.38
CA LEU A 181 -13.09 13.28 -8.27
C LEU A 181 -12.77 14.42 -9.24
N ASP A 182 -13.76 14.80 -10.03
CA ASP A 182 -13.67 15.95 -10.95
C ASP A 182 -13.78 17.29 -10.22
N VAL A 183 -14.39 17.29 -9.03
CA VAL A 183 -14.65 18.47 -8.20
C VAL A 183 -14.14 18.22 -6.78
N GLU A 184 -13.65 19.28 -6.14
CA GLU A 184 -13.22 19.22 -4.75
C GLU A 184 -14.36 18.71 -3.85
N PRO A 185 -14.13 17.68 -3.03
CA PRO A 185 -15.17 17.11 -2.18
C PRO A 185 -15.56 18.09 -1.08
N THR A 186 -16.85 18.18 -0.78
CA THR A 186 -17.30 18.87 0.43
C THR A 186 -16.98 18.01 1.64
N SER A 187 -16.50 18.64 2.70
CA SER A 187 -16.41 18.02 4.03
C SER A 187 -17.70 18.17 4.83
N GLU A 188 -18.65 19.01 4.36
CA GLU A 188 -19.96 19.16 4.96
C GLU A 188 -20.85 18.00 4.52
N ARG A 189 -21.40 17.32 5.51
CA ARG A 189 -22.36 16.23 5.34
C ARG A 189 -23.53 16.45 6.26
N ASN A 190 -24.73 16.26 5.70
CA ASN A 190 -26.00 16.53 6.41
C ASN A 190 -26.66 15.22 6.87
N ASN A 191 -25.87 14.22 7.27
CA ASN A 191 -26.39 12.97 7.78
C ASN A 191 -27.03 13.20 9.15
N VAL A 192 -28.32 12.92 9.28
CA VAL A 192 -29.04 12.98 10.57
C VAL A 192 -28.46 11.94 11.54
N ILE A 193 -28.14 10.76 11.04
CA ILE A 193 -27.45 9.69 11.76
C ILE A 193 -26.05 9.57 11.14
N PRO A 194 -24.99 9.79 11.93
CA PRO A 194 -23.62 9.70 11.42
C PRO A 194 -23.31 8.36 10.75
N GLN A 195 -22.64 8.42 9.59
CA GLN A 195 -22.24 7.28 8.77
C GLN A 195 -20.76 6.99 8.95
N LEU A 196 -20.43 5.86 9.52
CA LEU A 196 -19.06 5.36 9.68
C LEU A 196 -18.75 4.40 8.53
N LEU A 197 -17.52 4.38 8.05
CA LEU A 197 -17.07 3.49 6.98
C LEU A 197 -15.85 2.69 7.40
N PHE A 198 -15.95 1.38 7.24
CA PHE A 198 -14.82 0.45 7.18
C PHE A 198 -14.72 -0.11 5.77
N LEU A 199 -13.54 -0.06 5.15
CA LEU A 199 -13.33 -0.56 3.81
C LEU A 199 -12.07 -1.43 3.74
N SER A 200 -12.26 -2.74 3.76
CA SER A 200 -11.24 -3.78 3.55
C SER A 200 -11.91 -5.13 3.41
N ASN A 201 -11.17 -6.15 2.93
CA ASN A 201 -11.66 -7.53 3.05
C ASN A 201 -11.91 -7.87 4.52
N LEU A 202 -12.90 -8.74 4.78
CA LEU A 202 -13.26 -9.19 6.12
C LEU A 202 -12.21 -10.16 6.65
N LEU A 203 -11.09 -9.61 7.12
CA LEU A 203 -9.98 -10.33 7.76
C LEU A 203 -9.85 -9.88 9.22
N VAL A 204 -9.54 -10.80 10.10
CA VAL A 204 -9.27 -10.48 11.52
C VAL A 204 -8.12 -9.47 11.63
N ASP A 205 -7.08 -9.64 10.83
CA ASP A 205 -5.93 -8.73 10.78
C ASP A 205 -6.26 -7.32 10.25
N LYS A 206 -7.43 -7.12 9.63
CA LYS A 206 -7.91 -5.77 9.25
C LYS A 206 -8.72 -5.09 10.36
N GLY A 207 -8.83 -5.74 11.52
CA GLY A 207 -9.41 -5.15 12.71
C GLY A 207 -10.95 -5.13 12.75
N VAL A 208 -11.61 -5.96 11.91
CA VAL A 208 -13.09 -6.05 11.86
C VAL A 208 -13.68 -6.27 13.25
N LEU A 209 -13.14 -7.25 14.01
CA LEU A 209 -13.66 -7.58 15.33
C LEU A 209 -13.38 -6.48 16.36
N VAL A 210 -12.21 -5.82 16.27
CA VAL A 210 -11.86 -4.68 17.14
C VAL A 210 -12.81 -3.52 16.90
N LEU A 211 -13.19 -3.26 15.65
CA LEU A 211 -14.18 -2.23 15.33
C LEU A 211 -15.56 -2.60 15.89
N LEU A 212 -16.03 -3.83 15.69
CA LEU A 212 -17.31 -4.28 16.25
C LEU A 212 -17.35 -4.15 17.79
N ASP A 213 -16.23 -4.44 18.48
CA ASP A 213 -16.14 -4.22 19.93
C ASP A 213 -16.22 -2.74 20.30
N ALA A 214 -15.58 -1.84 19.54
CA ALA A 214 -15.67 -0.40 19.74
C ALA A 214 -17.08 0.14 19.47
N LEU A 215 -17.77 -0.35 18.44
CA LEU A 215 -19.15 0.01 18.12
C LEU A 215 -20.12 -0.42 19.25
N LYS A 216 -19.90 -1.60 19.85
CA LYS A 216 -20.66 -2.05 21.02
C LYS A 216 -20.50 -1.07 22.19
N ILE A 217 -19.28 -0.64 22.50
CA ILE A 217 -19.02 0.34 23.57
C ILE A 217 -19.77 1.65 23.29
N LEU A 218 -19.73 2.15 22.05
CA LEU A 218 -20.45 3.38 21.68
C LEU A 218 -21.98 3.24 21.84
N LYS A 219 -22.54 2.07 21.45
CA LYS A 219 -23.95 1.77 21.67
C LYS A 219 -24.30 1.78 23.15
N GLU A 220 -23.50 1.14 24.01
CA GLU A 220 -23.68 1.10 25.45
C GLU A 220 -23.58 2.50 26.09
N ARG A 221 -22.82 3.43 25.48
CA ARG A 221 -22.76 4.86 25.84
C ARG A 221 -23.95 5.67 25.31
N GLY A 222 -24.85 5.07 24.52
CA GLY A 222 -26.06 5.71 24.00
C GLY A 222 -25.91 6.48 22.70
N TYR A 223 -24.80 6.30 21.96
CA TYR A 223 -24.62 6.97 20.66
C TYR A 223 -25.38 6.25 19.54
N SER A 224 -25.94 7.05 18.61
CA SER A 224 -26.60 6.58 17.40
C SER A 224 -25.68 6.81 16.19
N PHE A 225 -25.46 5.77 15.39
CA PHE A 225 -24.65 5.78 14.15
C PHE A 225 -25.01 4.59 13.29
N VAL A 226 -24.57 4.60 12.04
CA VAL A 226 -24.53 3.40 11.18
C VAL A 226 -23.09 3.20 10.72
N CYS A 227 -22.56 2.00 10.87
CA CYS A 227 -21.24 1.62 10.38
C CYS A 227 -21.35 0.66 9.19
N ASN A 228 -20.93 1.11 8.02
CA ASN A 228 -20.93 0.36 6.79
C ASN A 228 -19.61 -0.40 6.62
N PHE A 229 -19.68 -1.73 6.47
CA PHE A 229 -18.54 -2.60 6.20
C PHE A 229 -18.53 -2.97 4.73
N VAL A 230 -17.53 -2.50 3.99
CA VAL A 230 -17.35 -2.73 2.56
C VAL A 230 -16.10 -3.55 2.30
N GLY A 231 -16.24 -4.67 1.59
CA GLY A 231 -15.10 -5.51 1.23
C GLY A 231 -15.47 -6.95 0.94
N GLY A 232 -14.47 -7.76 0.63
CA GLY A 232 -14.71 -9.15 0.32
C GLY A 232 -14.74 -10.05 1.54
N GLU A 233 -15.59 -11.06 1.46
CA GLU A 233 -15.55 -12.20 2.36
C GLU A 233 -14.22 -12.95 2.25
N THR A 234 -13.83 -13.58 3.34
CA THR A 234 -12.64 -14.44 3.42
C THR A 234 -12.99 -15.77 4.10
N ALA A 235 -12.01 -16.70 4.10
CA ALA A 235 -12.17 -17.94 4.86
C ALA A 235 -12.20 -17.70 6.39
N GLU A 236 -11.75 -16.53 6.87
CA GLU A 236 -11.80 -16.18 8.29
C GLU A 236 -13.14 -15.59 8.69
N ILE A 237 -13.68 -14.68 7.86
CA ILE A 237 -14.97 -14.01 8.10
C ILE A 237 -15.70 -13.93 6.78
N ASP A 238 -16.75 -14.75 6.66
CA ASP A 238 -17.76 -14.66 5.61
C ASP A 238 -18.98 -13.85 6.12
N ALA A 239 -19.98 -13.67 5.27
CA ALA A 239 -21.19 -12.92 5.61
C ALA A 239 -21.94 -13.52 6.81
N THR A 240 -21.99 -14.84 6.92
CA THR A 240 -22.67 -15.55 8.02
C THR A 240 -21.96 -15.27 9.34
N ARG A 241 -20.64 -15.50 9.39
CA ARG A 241 -19.86 -15.23 10.60
C ARG A 241 -19.89 -13.74 10.97
N PHE A 242 -19.87 -12.84 9.98
CA PHE A 242 -19.99 -11.41 10.26
C PHE A 242 -21.33 -11.10 10.93
N ALA A 243 -22.45 -11.63 10.42
CA ALA A 243 -23.77 -11.45 11.01
C ALA A 243 -23.86 -12.00 12.45
N GLU A 244 -23.29 -13.18 12.71
CA GLU A 244 -23.21 -13.77 14.05
C GLU A 244 -22.40 -12.84 15.03
N GLU A 245 -21.29 -12.28 14.58
CA GLU A 245 -20.47 -11.37 15.39
C GLU A 245 -21.18 -10.03 15.66
N VAL A 246 -22.00 -9.56 14.71
CA VAL A 246 -22.87 -8.38 14.87
C VAL A 246 -24.00 -8.67 15.87
N GLU A 247 -24.71 -9.77 15.72
CA GLU A 247 -25.80 -10.20 16.60
C GLU A 247 -25.32 -10.40 18.05
N LYS A 248 -24.20 -11.10 18.24
CA LYS A 248 -23.55 -11.33 19.55
C LYS A 248 -23.25 -10.03 20.30
N ARG A 249 -23.02 -8.93 19.58
CA ARG A 249 -22.77 -7.61 20.15
C ARG A 249 -24.03 -6.73 20.19
N GLY A 250 -25.14 -7.23 19.68
CA GLY A 250 -26.42 -6.51 19.61
C GLY A 250 -26.35 -5.30 18.66
N LEU A 251 -25.61 -5.38 17.56
CA LEU A 251 -25.36 -4.28 16.61
C LEU A 251 -26.21 -4.39 15.32
N ASN A 252 -27.25 -5.20 15.28
CA ASN A 252 -28.02 -5.54 14.08
C ASN A 252 -28.49 -4.32 13.26
N ASP A 253 -28.85 -3.21 13.95
CA ASP A 253 -29.34 -1.98 13.30
C ASP A 253 -28.22 -0.94 13.08
N MET A 254 -26.97 -1.22 13.49
CA MET A 254 -25.86 -0.27 13.50
C MET A 254 -24.66 -0.69 12.67
N ALA A 255 -24.46 -1.99 12.42
CA ALA A 255 -23.34 -2.52 11.65
C ALA A 255 -23.87 -3.26 10.42
N VAL A 256 -23.59 -2.73 9.21
CA VAL A 256 -24.15 -3.22 7.97
C VAL A 256 -23.05 -3.71 7.04
N TYR A 257 -23.12 -4.97 6.59
CA TYR A 257 -22.22 -5.51 5.58
C TYR A 257 -22.77 -5.26 4.18
N LEU A 258 -22.03 -4.55 3.35
CA LEU A 258 -22.44 -4.15 2.00
C LEU A 258 -21.77 -4.96 0.89
N GLY A 259 -20.95 -5.95 1.25
CA GLY A 259 -20.22 -6.74 0.25
C GLY A 259 -19.09 -5.97 -0.43
N LYS A 260 -18.55 -6.55 -1.51
CA LYS A 260 -17.52 -5.92 -2.34
C LYS A 260 -18.10 -4.82 -3.20
N LYS A 261 -17.41 -3.66 -3.24
CA LYS A 261 -17.72 -2.56 -4.14
C LYS A 261 -16.47 -2.08 -4.86
N TYR A 262 -16.62 -1.60 -6.08
CA TYR A 262 -15.54 -1.10 -6.93
C TYR A 262 -15.96 0.18 -7.66
N GLY A 263 -14.98 0.96 -8.12
CA GLY A 263 -15.22 2.15 -8.95
C GLY A 263 -16.25 3.11 -8.33
N ALA A 264 -17.26 3.48 -9.08
CA ALA A 264 -18.27 4.45 -8.66
C ALA A 264 -19.05 4.03 -7.40
N GLU A 265 -19.39 2.74 -7.26
CA GLU A 265 -20.10 2.23 -6.08
C GLU A 265 -19.24 2.37 -4.80
N LYS A 266 -17.94 2.11 -4.91
CA LYS A 266 -17.00 2.31 -3.79
C LYS A 266 -16.86 3.79 -3.44
N ASN A 267 -16.71 4.65 -4.44
CA ASN A 267 -16.60 6.09 -4.24
C ASN A 267 -17.86 6.67 -3.59
N GLU A 268 -19.03 6.12 -3.90
CA GLU A 268 -20.30 6.54 -3.29
C GLU A 268 -20.33 6.22 -1.79
N GLU A 269 -19.73 5.09 -1.34
CA GLU A 269 -19.66 4.79 0.10
C GLU A 269 -18.76 5.78 0.84
N TYR A 270 -17.61 6.17 0.26
CA TYR A 270 -16.81 7.26 0.84
C TYR A 270 -17.58 8.58 0.89
N ARG A 271 -18.31 8.91 -0.17
CA ARG A 271 -19.05 10.18 -0.27
C ARG A 271 -20.17 10.30 0.76
N LYS A 272 -20.86 9.20 1.07
CA LYS A 272 -21.95 9.15 2.08
C LYS A 272 -21.47 9.15 3.50
N SER A 273 -20.21 8.80 3.75
CA SER A 273 -19.68 8.58 5.09
C SER A 273 -19.19 9.87 5.74
N ASP A 274 -19.21 9.90 7.08
CA ASP A 274 -18.73 11.01 7.91
C ASP A 274 -17.34 10.77 8.48
N ILE A 275 -16.99 9.50 8.77
CA ILE A 275 -15.73 9.10 9.40
C ILE A 275 -15.27 7.80 8.76
N PHE A 276 -13.98 7.75 8.37
CA PHE A 276 -13.35 6.53 7.91
C PHE A 276 -12.55 5.87 9.05
N ILE A 277 -12.74 4.55 9.24
CA ILE A 277 -12.14 3.81 10.34
C ILE A 277 -11.37 2.60 9.80
N PHE A 278 -10.07 2.54 10.10
CA PHE A 278 -9.18 1.48 9.62
C PHE A 278 -8.30 0.93 10.75
N PRO A 279 -8.85 0.14 11.68
CA PRO A 279 -8.15 -0.36 12.87
C PRO A 279 -7.32 -1.61 12.57
N THR A 280 -6.58 -1.59 11.48
CA THR A 280 -5.80 -2.74 10.97
C THR A 280 -4.70 -3.16 11.93
N LEU A 281 -4.44 -4.46 12.00
CA LEU A 281 -3.35 -5.05 12.80
C LEU A 281 -2.12 -5.36 11.94
N ASN A 282 -2.31 -5.39 10.61
CA ASN A 282 -1.25 -5.71 9.67
C ASN A 282 -1.48 -4.99 8.34
N GLU A 283 -0.68 -3.95 8.11
CA GLU A 283 -0.72 -3.13 6.90
C GLU A 283 0.70 -2.61 6.60
N ALA A 284 1.03 -2.47 5.32
CA ALA A 284 2.27 -1.83 4.93
C ALA A 284 2.10 -0.32 4.74
N PHE A 285 0.99 0.11 4.10
CA PHE A 285 0.78 1.52 3.79
C PHE A 285 -0.67 1.96 4.00
N GLY A 286 -1.65 1.30 3.37
CA GLY A 286 -3.08 1.63 3.51
C GLY A 286 -3.62 2.58 2.45
N LEU A 287 -3.69 2.12 1.19
CA LEU A 287 -4.25 2.91 0.08
C LEU A 287 -5.68 3.41 0.34
N VAL A 288 -6.46 2.66 1.12
CA VAL A 288 -7.83 3.04 1.50
C VAL A 288 -7.90 4.34 2.34
N LEU A 289 -6.81 4.67 3.06
CA LEU A 289 -6.70 5.95 3.76
C LEU A 289 -6.55 7.11 2.79
N LEU A 290 -5.79 6.90 1.69
CA LEU A 290 -5.66 7.92 0.65
C LEU A 290 -7.00 8.15 -0.05
N GLU A 291 -7.76 7.07 -0.30
CA GLU A 291 -9.10 7.15 -0.88
C GLU A 291 -10.07 7.90 0.06
N ALA A 292 -9.99 7.65 1.37
CA ALA A 292 -10.78 8.38 2.35
C ALA A 292 -10.41 9.87 2.41
N MET A 293 -9.11 10.18 2.40
CA MET A 293 -8.61 11.56 2.35
C MET A 293 -9.01 12.28 1.04
N GLU A 294 -9.00 11.58 -0.10
CA GLU A 294 -9.51 12.13 -1.37
C GLU A 294 -10.97 12.59 -1.24
N HIS A 295 -11.76 11.89 -0.43
CA HIS A 295 -13.16 12.22 -0.16
C HIS A 295 -13.36 13.15 1.05
N ALA A 296 -12.30 13.79 1.53
CA ALA A 296 -12.31 14.67 2.71
C ALA A 296 -12.93 14.03 3.96
N LEU A 297 -12.62 12.75 4.21
CA LEU A 297 -13.00 12.06 5.45
C LEU A 297 -11.88 12.16 6.49
N PRO A 298 -12.20 12.48 7.76
CA PRO A 298 -11.27 12.25 8.85
C PRO A 298 -11.03 10.75 9.01
N CYS A 299 -9.78 10.37 9.25
CA CYS A 299 -9.38 8.97 9.35
C CYS A 299 -9.07 8.59 10.79
N ILE A 300 -9.65 7.49 11.31
CA ILE A 300 -9.17 6.87 12.55
C ILE A 300 -8.49 5.56 12.18
N ALA A 301 -7.20 5.46 12.46
CA ALA A 301 -6.41 4.30 12.06
C ALA A 301 -5.44 3.87 13.17
N THR A 302 -4.85 2.70 13.04
CA THR A 302 -3.87 2.20 14.00
C THR A 302 -2.45 2.61 13.64
N ASP A 303 -1.56 2.64 14.64
CA ASP A 303 -0.12 2.79 14.45
C ASP A 303 0.46 1.49 13.89
N GLU A 304 0.34 1.33 12.57
CA GLU A 304 0.76 0.13 11.85
C GLU A 304 1.40 0.47 10.49
N GLY A 305 2.62 -0.04 10.26
CA GLY A 305 3.35 0.18 9.00
C GLY A 305 3.58 1.66 8.70
N GLY A 306 3.18 2.12 7.53
CA GLY A 306 3.32 3.51 7.10
C GLY A 306 2.11 4.40 7.40
N ILE A 307 1.16 3.95 8.22
CA ILE A 307 -0.08 4.70 8.49
C ILE A 307 0.20 6.03 9.21
N SER A 308 1.17 6.05 10.13
CA SER A 308 1.57 7.27 10.84
C SER A 308 2.20 8.35 9.94
N ASP A 309 2.68 7.97 8.75
CA ASP A 309 3.16 8.94 7.75
C ASP A 309 1.98 9.49 6.90
N ILE A 310 0.85 8.77 6.86
CA ILE A 310 -0.36 9.17 6.12
C ILE A 310 -1.27 10.04 6.98
N VAL A 311 -1.62 9.56 8.18
CA VAL A 311 -2.54 10.25 9.10
C VAL A 311 -1.73 11.05 10.12
N ASP A 312 -1.93 12.37 10.16
CA ASP A 312 -1.36 13.25 11.17
C ASP A 312 -2.29 13.30 12.38
N GLU A 313 -1.78 12.87 13.55
CA GLU A 313 -2.53 12.82 14.80
C GLU A 313 -3.11 14.20 15.17
N GLY A 314 -4.43 14.27 15.35
CA GLY A 314 -5.15 15.50 15.70
C GLY A 314 -5.32 16.51 14.56
N GLU A 315 -4.70 16.27 13.39
CA GLU A 315 -4.77 17.17 12.23
C GLU A 315 -5.62 16.60 11.10
N THR A 316 -5.33 15.39 10.60
CA THR A 316 -6.08 14.74 9.52
C THR A 316 -6.91 13.56 10.00
N GLY A 317 -6.79 13.25 11.30
CA GLY A 317 -7.48 12.14 11.94
C GLY A 317 -6.81 11.75 13.26
N PHE A 318 -7.00 10.49 13.66
CA PHE A 318 -6.42 9.96 14.90
C PHE A 318 -5.70 8.64 14.66
N ILE A 319 -4.58 8.47 15.36
CA ILE A 319 -3.82 7.21 15.44
C ILE A 319 -4.12 6.56 16.79
N VAL A 320 -4.56 5.31 16.77
CA VAL A 320 -4.90 4.54 17.96
C VAL A 320 -4.02 3.30 18.09
N SER A 321 -3.80 2.84 19.30
CA SER A 321 -3.08 1.58 19.54
C SER A 321 -3.86 0.38 19.02
N LYS A 322 -3.14 -0.58 18.46
CA LYS A 322 -3.71 -1.83 17.93
C LYS A 322 -4.45 -2.62 19.02
N ARG A 323 -5.52 -3.31 18.65
CA ARG A 323 -6.33 -4.19 19.52
C ARG A 323 -6.94 -3.48 20.73
N ASN A 324 -7.13 -2.17 20.68
CA ASN A 324 -7.71 -1.39 21.76
C ASN A 324 -9.06 -0.78 21.35
N ALA A 325 -10.14 -1.54 21.58
CA ALA A 325 -11.50 -1.11 21.25
C ALA A 325 -11.95 0.11 22.08
N ASN A 326 -11.46 0.28 23.31
CA ASN A 326 -11.83 1.43 24.16
C ASN A 326 -11.28 2.73 23.57
N ILE A 327 -9.98 2.80 23.27
CA ILE A 327 -9.38 3.99 22.65
C ILE A 327 -10.00 4.28 21.29
N LEU A 328 -10.26 3.22 20.49
CA LEU A 328 -10.95 3.38 19.21
C LEU A 328 -12.35 3.98 19.41
N ALA A 329 -13.14 3.48 20.36
CA ALA A 329 -14.45 4.03 20.70
C ALA A 329 -14.35 5.50 21.14
N ASP A 330 -13.38 5.85 22.00
CA ASP A 330 -13.20 7.23 22.49
C ASP A 330 -12.92 8.21 21.35
N LYS A 331 -12.09 7.80 20.34
CA LYS A 331 -11.79 8.65 19.19
C LYS A 331 -12.97 8.75 18.21
N ILE A 332 -13.75 7.69 18.05
CA ILE A 332 -15.00 7.73 17.28
C ILE A 332 -15.99 8.65 17.98
N GLU A 333 -16.22 8.48 19.28
CA GLU A 333 -17.09 9.33 20.10
C GLU A 333 -16.72 10.79 19.94
N TYR A 334 -15.44 11.13 20.08
CA TYR A 334 -14.96 12.50 19.89
C TYR A 334 -15.43 13.09 18.56
N LEU A 335 -15.24 12.37 17.45
CA LEU A 335 -15.67 12.83 16.13
C LEU A 335 -17.20 12.82 15.96
N LEU A 336 -17.95 11.98 16.68
CA LEU A 336 -19.40 11.99 16.65
C LEU A 336 -19.97 13.28 17.25
N ILE A 337 -19.40 13.76 18.33
CA ILE A 337 -19.90 14.94 19.07
C ILE A 337 -19.25 16.26 18.63
N HIS A 338 -18.22 16.24 17.77
CA HIS A 338 -17.54 17.43 17.25
C HIS A 338 -17.57 17.48 15.71
N PRO A 339 -18.72 17.82 15.10
CA PRO A 339 -18.85 17.86 13.63
C PRO A 339 -17.91 18.87 12.98
N GLU A 340 -17.57 19.97 13.64
CA GLU A 340 -16.59 20.97 13.20
C GLU A 340 -15.18 20.37 13.04
N GLU A 341 -14.78 19.49 13.98
CA GLU A 341 -13.50 18.79 13.91
C GLU A 341 -13.48 17.75 12.78
N ARG A 342 -14.60 17.04 12.56
CA ARG A 342 -14.73 16.15 11.38
C ARG A 342 -14.46 16.91 10.09
N MET A 343 -15.11 18.08 9.92
CA MET A 343 -14.95 18.92 8.73
C MET A 343 -13.52 19.45 8.60
N ARG A 344 -12.93 19.92 9.71
CA ARG A 344 -11.57 20.45 9.74
C ARG A 344 -10.56 19.37 9.34
N MET A 345 -10.61 18.22 9.99
CA MET A 345 -9.71 17.10 9.73
C MET A 345 -9.87 16.55 8.33
N GLY A 346 -11.11 16.43 7.83
CA GLY A 346 -11.39 16.01 6.46
C GLY A 346 -10.77 16.95 5.41
N LYS A 347 -10.93 18.27 5.58
CA LYS A 347 -10.31 19.29 4.69
C LYS A 347 -8.79 19.20 4.69
N LEU A 348 -8.18 19.05 5.87
CA LEU A 348 -6.73 18.92 5.99
C LEU A 348 -6.24 17.61 5.36
N GLY A 349 -6.97 16.50 5.56
CA GLY A 349 -6.69 15.22 4.91
C GLY A 349 -6.71 15.32 3.38
N TYR A 350 -7.75 15.94 2.80
CA TYR A 350 -7.82 16.19 1.36
C TYR A 350 -6.65 17.03 0.85
N LYS A 351 -6.31 18.11 1.55
CA LYS A 351 -5.16 18.95 1.19
C LYS A 351 -3.85 18.16 1.22
N LYS A 352 -3.64 17.31 2.24
CA LYS A 352 -2.46 16.43 2.35
C LYS A 352 -2.44 15.44 1.19
N PHE A 353 -3.57 14.78 0.87
CA PHE A 353 -3.70 13.89 -0.27
C PHE A 353 -3.29 14.55 -1.58
N LYS A 354 -3.84 15.72 -1.89
CA LYS A 354 -3.53 16.47 -3.12
C LYS A 354 -2.06 16.82 -3.24
N ASN A 355 -1.42 17.17 -2.14
CA ASN A 355 -0.03 17.62 -2.12
C ASN A 355 0.98 16.47 -2.12
N GLN A 356 0.59 15.28 -1.64
CA GLN A 356 1.56 14.23 -1.36
C GLN A 356 1.24 12.86 -1.96
N PHE A 357 -0.04 12.52 -2.16
CA PHE A 357 -0.47 11.15 -2.40
C PHE A 357 -1.25 10.93 -3.70
N THR A 358 -1.23 11.89 -4.62
CA THR A 358 -1.74 11.64 -5.98
C THR A 358 -0.74 10.78 -6.76
N VAL A 359 -1.22 10.06 -7.78
CA VAL A 359 -0.35 9.26 -8.64
C VAL A 359 0.74 10.13 -9.29
N GLY A 360 0.44 11.38 -9.66
CA GLY A 360 1.44 12.31 -10.20
C GLY A 360 2.56 12.61 -9.19
N LYS A 361 2.23 12.80 -7.91
CA LYS A 361 3.24 13.00 -6.85
C LYS A 361 4.09 11.77 -6.59
N PHE A 362 3.52 10.59 -6.71
CA PHE A 362 4.26 9.34 -6.67
C PHE A 362 5.24 9.24 -7.85
N GLU A 363 4.78 9.51 -9.07
CA GLU A 363 5.60 9.46 -10.28
C GLU A 363 6.75 10.46 -10.23
N GLU A 364 6.50 11.71 -9.80
CA GLU A 364 7.53 12.75 -9.60
C GLU A 364 8.64 12.25 -8.66
N ARG A 365 8.28 11.77 -7.46
CA ARG A 365 9.25 11.25 -6.47
C ARG A 365 10.04 10.06 -7.00
N LEU A 366 9.35 9.10 -7.62
CA LEU A 366 10.01 7.94 -8.18
C LEU A 366 11.01 8.34 -9.25
N ALA A 367 10.63 9.23 -10.16
CA ALA A 367 11.51 9.73 -11.21
C ALA A 367 12.76 10.41 -10.63
N GLU A 368 12.62 11.25 -9.60
CA GLU A 368 13.74 11.89 -8.91
C GLU A 368 14.70 10.88 -8.28
N ILE A 369 14.17 9.84 -7.59
CA ILE A 369 14.97 8.75 -7.01
C ILE A 369 15.74 8.01 -8.09
N LEU A 370 15.08 7.64 -9.20
CA LEU A 370 15.70 6.93 -10.30
C LEU A 370 16.79 7.77 -10.97
N LEU A 371 16.57 9.07 -11.19
CA LEU A 371 17.57 10.00 -11.72
C LEU A 371 18.78 10.12 -10.80
N CYS A 372 18.54 10.28 -9.49
CA CYS A 372 19.61 10.37 -8.50
C CYS A 372 20.49 9.10 -8.50
N TYR A 373 19.88 7.95 -8.66
CA TYR A 373 20.58 6.67 -8.66
C TYR A 373 21.34 6.40 -9.98
N CYS A 374 20.81 6.86 -11.13
CA CYS A 374 21.49 6.77 -12.42
C CYS A 374 22.72 7.70 -12.48
N LYS A 375 22.66 8.91 -11.90
CA LYS A 375 23.73 9.92 -11.98
C LYS A 375 24.93 9.68 -11.04
N LYS A 376 24.80 8.88 -9.99
CA LYS A 376 25.90 8.53 -9.08
C LYS A 376 26.80 7.45 -9.72
N GLN A 377 27.51 7.85 -10.78
CA GLN A 377 28.65 7.10 -11.34
C GLN A 377 29.97 7.65 -10.81
#